data_a5020e4b1b9fbda5657531d151596c21
#
_entry.id   a5020e4b1b9fbda5657531d151596c21
#
_cell.length_a   1.000
_cell.length_b   1.000
_cell.length_c   1.000
_cell.angle_alpha   90.00
_cell.angle_beta   90.00
_cell.angle_gamma   90.00
#
_symmetry.space_group_name_H-M   'P 1'
#
loop_
_entity.id
_entity.type
_entity.pdbx_description
1 polymer ?
#
loop_
_entity_poly.entity_id
_entity_poly.type
_entity_poly.pdbx_seq_one_letter_code
_entity_poly.pdbx_strand_id
1 'polypeptide(L)'
;MSYTRGEKERRIMEKSGILKNKLFLYLTEFFAGMSVMAVELGASRLLAPYFSSSQIVWTIIIGTIMIAMALGNIYGGKSADRSPDPDKLYRRILIAAIWIALIPVVGKYIILGISALLIFTVSSNFLIIAAFVACMVIFVFPLFLLGTVTPSLVKYSVDSLDDSGKTVGTLGAFNTIGSIIGTFVPTFVTIPAVGTSITFLIFAGILIALAAVYFLSSHRGQKKVAVSAVIFVLCCGLGYSDSFAFWQNDLSYEGESIYNYLQVSEDDRRVILSTNVLFGVQSLYMKDGGLTGMYYDYAMAAPLMIPDKKAEDMNVLILGMGTGTYATQCKKYFGDMSIEGVEIDDKITALSRQYFSLPDDVKVTTYDGRAYLQAIDEKYDVIMVDAYQDITIPFQMSSVEFFTMVKEHLNENGVMVVNMNMRGNNEGNINQYLSDTIASVFDHIVTVDVDGSTNRELYASSNADMVKTLENNANETGHSDLRDMMLHVADTSSVYEAGDYIMTDDKAPVELLGMQVIDQLIQGEVVYYKDIFEKDGINGLLESL
;
A
#
# COMPACT_ATOMS: atom_id res chain seq x y z
N MET A 1 51.16 34.04 -13.42
CA MET A 1 50.16 34.88 -12.75
C MET A 1 49.27 34.00 -11.87
N SER A 2 49.50 34.03 -10.58
CA SER A 2 48.70 33.30 -9.59
C SER A 2 47.46 34.15 -9.29
N TYR A 3 46.30 33.77 -9.82
CA TYR A 3 45.04 34.42 -9.47
C TYR A 3 44.70 34.11 -8.03
N THR A 4 44.23 35.13 -7.28
CA THR A 4 43.66 34.93 -5.95
C THR A 4 42.41 34.02 -6.05
N ARG A 5 42.15 33.26 -5.00
CA ARG A 5 41.00 32.30 -4.94
C ARG A 5 39.69 33.00 -5.33
N GLY A 6 39.47 34.24 -4.91
CA GLY A 6 38.27 35.03 -5.23
C GLY A 6 38.16 35.46 -6.70
N GLU A 7 39.27 35.72 -7.39
CA GLU A 7 39.26 36.05 -8.83
C GLU A 7 38.95 34.83 -9.69
N LYS A 8 39.39 33.65 -9.25
CA LYS A 8 39.08 32.40 -9.93
C LYS A 8 37.59 32.03 -9.76
N GLU A 9 37.03 32.30 -8.60
CA GLU A 9 35.62 32.11 -8.25
C GLU A 9 34.72 33.09 -9.05
N ARG A 10 35.05 34.37 -9.13
CA ARG A 10 34.37 35.37 -9.98
C ARG A 10 34.39 34.99 -11.47
N ARG A 11 35.52 34.51 -11.98
CA ARG A 11 35.66 34.10 -13.40
C ARG A 11 34.83 32.86 -13.76
N ILE A 12 34.58 31.96 -12.80
CA ILE A 12 33.71 30.78 -12.98
C ILE A 12 32.24 31.23 -13.05
N MET A 13 31.82 32.15 -12.20
CA MET A 13 30.47 32.72 -12.20
C MET A 13 30.20 33.65 -13.40
N GLU A 14 31.19 34.44 -13.84
CA GLU A 14 31.06 35.31 -15.02
C GLU A 14 30.91 34.56 -16.35
N LYS A 15 31.37 33.32 -16.44
CA LYS A 15 31.33 32.53 -17.68
C LYS A 15 29.98 31.81 -17.96
N SER A 16 29.05 31.76 -17.01
CA SER A 16 27.74 31.15 -17.21
C SER A 16 26.64 32.19 -17.07
N GLY A 17 26.25 32.83 -18.19
CA GLY A 17 25.22 33.87 -18.22
C GLY A 17 23.89 33.48 -17.61
N ILE A 18 23.57 32.19 -17.63
CA ILE A 18 22.32 31.66 -17.07
C ILE A 18 22.27 31.70 -15.53
N LEU A 19 23.42 31.63 -14.84
CA LEU A 19 23.49 31.73 -13.37
C LEU A 19 23.27 33.16 -12.85
N LYS A 20 23.35 34.18 -13.72
CA LYS A 20 22.95 35.56 -13.40
C LYS A 20 21.42 35.69 -13.33
N ASN A 21 20.68 34.73 -13.89
CA ASN A 21 19.24 34.71 -13.84
C ASN A 21 18.78 34.04 -12.52
N LYS A 22 18.39 34.85 -11.54
CA LYS A 22 17.90 34.38 -10.24
C LYS A 22 16.66 33.45 -10.41
N LEU A 23 15.84 33.69 -11.42
CA LEU A 23 14.69 32.82 -11.72
C LEU A 23 15.14 31.39 -12.04
N PHE A 24 16.21 31.21 -12.82
CA PHE A 24 16.72 29.86 -13.12
C PHE A 24 17.21 29.14 -11.86
N LEU A 25 17.82 29.83 -10.92
CA LEU A 25 18.27 29.26 -9.65
C LEU A 25 17.07 28.88 -8.78
N TYR A 26 16.04 29.73 -8.72
CA TYR A 26 14.79 29.43 -8.00
C TYR A 26 14.03 28.25 -8.63
N LEU A 27 13.96 28.17 -9.96
CA LEU A 27 13.38 27.03 -10.66
C LEU A 27 14.18 25.73 -10.41
N THR A 28 15.51 25.84 -10.29
CA THR A 28 16.34 24.67 -9.93
C THR A 28 15.96 24.14 -8.55
N GLU A 29 15.80 25.02 -7.57
CA GLU A 29 15.38 24.66 -6.21
C GLU A 29 13.96 24.08 -6.21
N PHE A 30 13.03 24.70 -6.93
CA PHE A 30 11.64 24.26 -7.08
C PHE A 30 11.56 22.85 -7.66
N PHE A 31 12.21 22.59 -8.78
CA PHE A 31 12.16 21.26 -9.42
C PHE A 31 12.94 20.21 -8.64
N ALA A 32 13.97 20.58 -7.91
CA ALA A 32 14.67 19.68 -7.00
C ALA A 32 13.76 19.23 -5.85
N GLY A 33 13.11 20.17 -5.15
CA GLY A 33 12.16 19.87 -4.09
C GLY A 33 10.96 19.07 -4.59
N MET A 34 10.42 19.44 -5.75
CA MET A 34 9.33 18.70 -6.40
C MET A 34 9.72 17.24 -6.68
N SER A 35 10.92 17.01 -7.22
CA SER A 35 11.39 15.67 -7.55
C SER A 35 11.71 14.82 -6.31
N VAL A 36 12.18 15.42 -5.22
CA VAL A 36 12.40 14.71 -3.95
C VAL A 36 11.10 14.12 -3.44
N MET A 37 10.03 14.93 -3.35
CA MET A 37 8.73 14.46 -2.87
C MET A 37 8.08 13.45 -3.82
N ALA A 38 8.22 13.66 -5.13
CA ALA A 38 7.71 12.70 -6.11
C ALA A 38 8.40 11.33 -6.00
N VAL A 39 9.73 11.32 -5.73
CA VAL A 39 10.48 10.07 -5.49
C VAL A 39 10.05 9.42 -4.17
N GLU A 40 9.76 10.20 -3.13
CA GLU A 40 9.26 9.69 -1.85
C GLU A 40 7.93 8.95 -2.01
N LEU A 41 6.97 9.56 -2.70
CA LEU A 41 5.68 8.93 -2.97
C LEU A 41 5.80 7.73 -3.92
N GLY A 42 6.62 7.85 -4.96
CA GLY A 42 6.93 6.72 -5.84
C GLY A 42 7.63 5.57 -5.10
N ALA A 43 8.45 5.87 -4.09
CA ALA A 43 9.11 4.85 -3.26
C ALA A 43 8.09 4.01 -2.49
N SER A 44 7.08 4.64 -1.89
CA SER A 44 6.03 3.92 -1.19
C SER A 44 5.26 3.00 -2.15
N ARG A 45 4.94 3.47 -3.35
CA ARG A 45 4.25 2.67 -4.38
C ARG A 45 5.10 1.53 -4.91
N LEU A 46 6.40 1.74 -5.11
CA LEU A 46 7.31 0.69 -5.55
C LEU A 46 7.48 -0.42 -4.49
N LEU A 47 7.45 -0.06 -3.21
CA LEU A 47 7.67 -1.00 -2.11
C LEU A 47 6.39 -1.71 -1.65
N ALA A 48 5.22 -1.07 -1.77
CA ALA A 48 3.94 -1.59 -1.31
C ALA A 48 3.63 -3.01 -1.83
N PRO A 49 3.80 -3.34 -3.13
CA PRO A 49 3.55 -4.69 -3.64
C PRO A 49 4.38 -5.79 -2.98
N TYR A 50 5.52 -5.43 -2.37
CA TYR A 50 6.45 -6.40 -1.76
C TYR A 50 6.44 -6.39 -0.22
N PHE A 51 6.18 -5.24 0.40
CA PHE A 51 6.35 -5.03 1.85
C PHE A 51 5.11 -4.50 2.56
N SER A 52 3.96 -4.42 1.86
CA SER A 52 2.75 -3.78 2.36
C SER A 52 2.84 -2.24 2.41
N SER A 53 1.68 -1.59 2.49
CA SER A 53 1.53 -0.13 2.61
C SER A 53 1.42 0.36 4.06
N SER A 54 1.92 -0.41 5.03
CA SER A 54 1.80 -0.12 6.47
C SER A 54 2.49 1.20 6.88
N GLN A 55 2.01 1.81 7.98
CA GLN A 55 2.63 3.02 8.56
C GLN A 55 4.11 2.78 8.93
N ILE A 56 4.48 1.54 9.28
CA ILE A 56 5.87 1.20 9.61
C ILE A 56 6.74 1.31 8.35
N VAL A 57 6.30 0.79 7.22
CA VAL A 57 7.01 0.91 5.93
C VAL A 57 7.10 2.39 5.53
N TRP A 58 6.03 3.16 5.68
CA TRP A 58 6.05 4.62 5.48
C TRP A 58 7.06 5.33 6.37
N THR A 59 7.13 4.98 7.65
CA THR A 59 8.12 5.54 8.60
C THR A 59 9.55 5.25 8.15
N ILE A 60 9.82 4.04 7.65
CA ILE A 60 11.11 3.65 7.11
C ILE A 60 11.47 4.51 5.88
N ILE A 61 10.55 4.68 4.95
CA ILE A 61 10.75 5.48 3.74
C ILE A 61 11.09 6.92 4.13
N ILE A 62 10.23 7.57 4.90
CA ILE A 62 10.41 8.97 5.33
C ILE A 62 11.74 9.13 6.08
N GLY A 63 12.01 8.26 7.08
CA GLY A 63 13.23 8.32 7.88
C GLY A 63 14.50 8.17 7.03
N THR A 64 14.50 7.22 6.10
CA THR A 64 15.62 6.97 5.18
C THR A 64 15.88 8.16 4.26
N ILE A 65 14.81 8.74 3.70
CA ILE A 65 14.88 9.90 2.82
C ILE A 65 15.39 11.13 3.58
N MET A 66 14.87 11.38 4.76
CA MET A 66 15.33 12.50 5.60
C MET A 66 16.80 12.38 5.98
N ILE A 67 17.29 11.17 6.29
CA ILE A 67 18.72 10.93 6.53
C ILE A 67 19.53 11.25 5.28
N ALA A 68 19.11 10.78 4.11
CA ALA A 68 19.78 11.04 2.83
C ALA A 68 19.88 12.55 2.55
N MET A 69 18.76 13.28 2.73
CA MET A 69 18.69 14.73 2.54
C MET A 69 19.57 15.48 3.54
N ALA A 70 19.56 15.10 4.82
CA ALA A 70 20.40 15.74 5.84
C ALA A 70 21.89 15.56 5.52
N LEU A 71 22.32 14.36 5.17
CA LEU A 71 23.70 14.08 4.76
C LEU A 71 24.07 14.83 3.47
N GLY A 72 23.13 14.90 2.51
CA GLY A 72 23.28 15.68 1.28
C GLY A 72 23.47 17.17 1.55
N ASN A 73 22.67 17.76 2.44
CA ASN A 73 22.78 19.15 2.85
C ASN A 73 24.15 19.45 3.50
N ILE A 74 24.60 18.61 4.44
CA ILE A 74 25.90 18.78 5.10
C ILE A 74 27.05 18.69 4.09
N TYR A 75 27.02 17.67 3.23
CA TYR A 75 28.04 17.48 2.21
C TYR A 75 28.02 18.59 1.16
N GLY A 76 26.83 18.99 0.70
CA GLY A 76 26.61 20.06 -0.28
C GLY A 76 27.19 21.39 0.20
N GLY A 77 26.92 21.79 1.44
CA GLY A 77 27.44 22.99 2.08
C GLY A 77 28.98 22.97 2.12
N LYS A 78 29.55 21.90 2.69
CA LYS A 78 31.01 21.74 2.74
C LYS A 78 31.66 21.75 1.34
N SER A 79 31.01 21.15 0.35
CA SER A 79 31.49 21.09 -1.03
C SER A 79 31.42 22.45 -1.71
N ALA A 80 30.34 23.22 -1.51
CA ALA A 80 30.15 24.55 -2.06
C ALA A 80 31.15 25.57 -1.44
N ASP A 81 31.44 25.47 -0.14
CA ASP A 81 32.41 26.32 0.53
C ASP A 81 33.85 26.05 0.07
N ARG A 82 34.19 24.79 -0.18
CA ARG A 82 35.55 24.44 -0.66
C ARG A 82 35.77 24.82 -2.10
N SER A 83 34.78 24.71 -2.95
CA SER A 83 34.87 24.96 -4.39
C SER A 83 33.48 25.24 -4.95
N PRO A 84 33.07 26.53 -5.01
CA PRO A 84 31.78 26.93 -5.58
C PRO A 84 31.81 26.75 -7.10
N ASP A 85 31.54 25.54 -7.55
CA ASP A 85 31.55 25.15 -8.96
C ASP A 85 30.17 24.67 -9.38
N PRO A 86 29.37 25.45 -10.12
CA PRO A 86 28.05 25.08 -10.58
C PRO A 86 28.05 23.85 -11.49
N ASP A 87 29.11 23.58 -12.24
CA ASP A 87 29.23 22.37 -13.05
C ASP A 87 29.16 21.10 -12.18
N LYS A 88 29.62 21.18 -10.91
CA LYS A 88 29.49 20.07 -9.94
C LYS A 88 28.08 19.87 -9.49
N LEU A 89 27.33 20.96 -9.24
CA LEU A 89 25.92 20.86 -8.82
C LEU A 89 25.08 20.23 -9.92
N TYR A 90 25.09 20.80 -11.13
CA TYR A 90 24.25 20.27 -12.22
C TYR A 90 24.67 18.87 -12.69
N ARG A 91 25.95 18.51 -12.51
CA ARG A 91 26.38 17.12 -12.68
C ARG A 91 25.77 16.18 -11.64
N ARG A 92 25.65 16.61 -10.36
CA ARG A 92 24.98 15.82 -9.31
C ARG A 92 23.49 15.65 -9.62
N ILE A 93 22.82 16.73 -10.04
CA ILE A 93 21.42 16.67 -10.47
C ILE A 93 21.26 15.67 -11.62
N LEU A 94 22.15 15.71 -12.62
CA LEU A 94 22.11 14.80 -13.76
C LEU A 94 22.31 13.33 -13.37
N ILE A 95 23.24 13.05 -12.45
CA ILE A 95 23.48 11.71 -11.92
C ILE A 95 22.28 11.23 -11.11
N ALA A 96 21.71 12.08 -10.26
CA ALA A 96 20.49 11.78 -9.51
C ALA A 96 19.33 11.46 -10.44
N ALA A 97 19.13 12.27 -11.49
CA ALA A 97 18.08 12.06 -12.47
C ALA A 97 18.21 10.72 -13.23
N ILE A 98 19.44 10.37 -13.65
CA ILE A 98 19.69 9.06 -14.28
C ILE A 98 19.39 7.92 -13.31
N TRP A 99 19.79 8.04 -12.04
CA TRP A 99 19.52 7.01 -11.05
C TRP A 99 18.01 6.86 -10.81
N ILE A 100 17.27 7.98 -10.72
CA ILE A 100 15.80 7.97 -10.60
C ILE A 100 15.17 7.30 -11.83
N ALA A 101 15.66 7.59 -13.04
CA ALA A 101 15.18 6.94 -14.26
C ALA A 101 15.49 5.44 -14.31
N LEU A 102 16.52 4.96 -13.62
CA LEU A 102 16.86 3.53 -13.51
C LEU A 102 15.97 2.79 -12.50
N ILE A 103 15.34 3.49 -11.54
CA ILE A 103 14.52 2.85 -10.49
C ILE A 103 13.43 1.93 -11.10
N PRO A 104 12.58 2.36 -12.05
CA PRO A 104 11.58 1.47 -12.64
C PRO A 104 12.19 0.28 -13.41
N VAL A 105 13.42 0.41 -13.89
CA VAL A 105 14.10 -0.68 -14.63
C VAL A 105 14.66 -1.74 -13.68
N VAL A 106 15.34 -1.32 -12.61
CA VAL A 106 16.11 -2.23 -11.75
C VAL A 106 15.56 -2.38 -10.33
N GLY A 107 14.69 -1.48 -9.87
CA GLY A 107 14.24 -1.42 -8.48
C GLY A 107 13.59 -2.72 -8.00
N LYS A 108 12.69 -3.29 -8.78
CA LYS A 108 12.02 -4.57 -8.49
C LYS A 108 13.02 -5.73 -8.32
N TYR A 109 14.04 -5.80 -9.16
CA TYR A 109 15.08 -6.84 -9.05
C TYR A 109 15.97 -6.64 -7.83
N ILE A 110 16.25 -5.38 -7.45
CA ILE A 110 17.00 -5.06 -6.23
C ILE A 110 16.19 -5.47 -5.00
N ILE A 111 14.89 -5.16 -4.96
CA ILE A 111 13.99 -5.54 -3.86
C ILE A 111 13.98 -7.06 -3.68
N LEU A 112 13.72 -7.81 -4.75
CA LEU A 112 13.70 -9.27 -4.69
C LEU A 112 15.05 -9.88 -4.33
N GLY A 113 16.15 -9.35 -4.88
CA GLY A 113 17.50 -9.81 -4.54
C GLY A 113 17.84 -9.59 -3.07
N ILE A 114 17.45 -8.45 -2.49
CA ILE A 114 17.62 -8.15 -1.06
C ILE A 114 16.74 -9.09 -0.23
N SER A 115 15.47 -9.28 -0.60
CA SER A 115 14.56 -10.18 0.11
C SER A 115 15.07 -11.61 0.09
N ALA A 116 15.51 -12.12 -1.06
CA ALA A 116 16.09 -13.45 -1.18
C ALA A 116 17.38 -13.64 -0.36
N LEU A 117 18.23 -12.61 -0.28
CA LEU A 117 19.43 -12.66 0.55
C LEU A 117 19.10 -12.66 2.05
N LEU A 118 18.15 -11.83 2.46
CA LEU A 118 17.79 -11.66 3.87
C LEU A 118 16.97 -12.83 4.42
N ILE A 119 16.20 -13.54 3.60
CA ILE A 119 15.41 -14.69 4.04
C ILE A 119 16.26 -15.78 4.71
N PHE A 120 17.53 -15.91 4.32
CA PHE A 120 18.47 -16.88 4.91
C PHE A 120 19.19 -16.36 6.17
N THR A 121 19.17 -15.06 6.43
CA THR A 121 19.98 -14.43 7.48
C THR A 121 19.17 -13.80 8.60
N VAL A 122 17.93 -13.43 8.33
CA VAL A 122 17.03 -12.74 9.26
C VAL A 122 15.87 -13.66 9.62
N SER A 123 15.62 -13.82 10.92
CA SER A 123 14.56 -14.69 11.44
C SER A 123 13.37 -13.92 12.04
N SER A 124 13.53 -12.63 12.30
CA SER A 124 12.47 -11.78 12.88
C SER A 124 12.51 -10.39 12.26
N ASN A 125 11.37 -9.72 12.21
CA ASN A 125 11.21 -8.39 11.59
C ASN A 125 11.70 -8.35 10.13
N PHE A 126 11.55 -9.47 9.41
CA PHE A 126 12.08 -9.64 8.06
C PHE A 126 11.62 -8.53 7.11
N LEU A 127 10.31 -8.23 7.06
CA LEU A 127 9.76 -7.19 6.18
C LEU A 127 10.33 -5.81 6.48
N ILE A 128 10.45 -5.47 7.77
CA ILE A 128 10.98 -4.18 8.22
C ILE A 128 12.44 -4.02 7.78
N ILE A 129 13.26 -5.05 8.02
CA ILE A 129 14.69 -5.02 7.68
C ILE A 129 14.88 -5.02 6.16
N ALA A 130 14.11 -5.82 5.42
CA ALA A 130 14.19 -5.89 3.97
C ALA A 130 13.74 -4.56 3.32
N ALA A 131 12.65 -3.96 3.78
CA ALA A 131 12.20 -2.65 3.34
C ALA A 131 13.25 -1.57 3.63
N PHE A 132 13.83 -1.56 4.83
CA PHE A 132 14.87 -0.58 5.19
C PHE A 132 16.12 -0.71 4.31
N VAL A 133 16.63 -1.92 4.09
CA VAL A 133 17.80 -2.16 3.24
C VAL A 133 17.50 -1.80 1.78
N ALA A 134 16.31 -2.15 1.27
CA ALA A 134 15.88 -1.79 -0.07
C ALA A 134 15.81 -0.26 -0.23
N CYS A 135 15.21 0.46 0.72
CA CYS A 135 15.18 1.93 0.74
C CYS A 135 16.60 2.52 0.72
N MET A 136 17.49 2.00 1.55
CA MET A 136 18.89 2.47 1.62
C MET A 136 19.60 2.32 0.28
N VAL A 137 19.44 1.19 -0.40
CA VAL A 137 20.13 0.92 -1.67
C VAL A 137 19.53 1.72 -2.82
N ILE A 138 18.20 1.82 -2.90
CA ILE A 138 17.53 2.41 -4.06
C ILE A 138 17.48 3.93 -3.96
N PHE A 139 17.12 4.50 -2.80
CA PHE A 139 16.72 5.91 -2.68
C PHE A 139 17.76 6.82 -2.03
N VAL A 140 18.64 6.32 -1.16
CA VAL A 140 19.60 7.20 -0.45
C VAL A 140 20.54 7.91 -1.40
N PHE A 141 21.08 7.22 -2.39
CA PHE A 141 22.07 7.84 -3.27
C PHE A 141 21.50 9.01 -4.11
N PRO A 142 20.39 8.88 -4.86
CA PRO A 142 19.86 9.99 -5.64
C PRO A 142 19.38 11.15 -4.74
N LEU A 143 18.76 10.86 -3.61
CA LEU A 143 18.23 11.87 -2.70
C LEU A 143 19.36 12.59 -1.93
N PHE A 144 20.42 11.90 -1.56
CA PHE A 144 21.64 12.52 -1.07
C PHE A 144 22.20 13.55 -2.06
N LEU A 145 22.23 13.21 -3.36
CA LEU A 145 22.69 14.15 -4.39
C LEU A 145 21.75 15.35 -4.54
N LEU A 146 20.43 15.15 -4.52
CA LEU A 146 19.45 16.25 -4.54
C LEU A 146 19.52 17.10 -3.28
N GLY A 147 19.80 16.53 -2.11
CA GLY A 147 20.04 17.27 -0.88
C GLY A 147 21.21 18.25 -0.98
N THR A 148 22.14 18.09 -1.93
CA THR A 148 23.22 19.06 -2.14
C THR A 148 22.77 20.34 -2.86
N VAL A 149 21.53 20.40 -3.38
CA VAL A 149 21.06 21.52 -4.23
C VAL A 149 20.91 22.79 -3.42
N THR A 150 20.10 22.78 -2.38
CA THR A 150 19.82 23.97 -1.54
C THR A 150 21.09 24.67 -1.05
N PRO A 151 22.03 24.00 -0.35
CA PRO A 151 23.23 24.72 0.14
C PRO A 151 24.14 25.22 -0.98
N SER A 152 24.15 24.53 -2.13
CA SER A 152 24.91 25.01 -3.29
C SER A 152 24.28 26.26 -3.90
N LEU A 153 22.96 26.30 -4.07
CA LEU A 153 22.23 27.44 -4.62
C LEU A 153 22.29 28.66 -3.68
N VAL A 154 22.19 28.46 -2.37
CA VAL A 154 22.41 29.50 -1.38
C VAL A 154 23.78 30.14 -1.60
N LYS A 155 24.84 29.32 -1.73
CA LYS A 155 26.22 29.83 -1.96
C LYS A 155 26.35 30.59 -3.27
N TYR A 156 25.61 30.24 -4.32
CA TYR A 156 25.67 30.94 -5.62
C TYR A 156 24.78 32.18 -5.69
N SER A 157 23.79 32.32 -4.82
CA SER A 157 22.75 33.36 -4.87
C SER A 157 22.99 34.50 -3.88
N VAL A 158 23.77 34.27 -2.81
CA VAL A 158 24.05 35.27 -1.78
C VAL A 158 25.18 36.18 -2.26
N ASP A 159 24.85 37.43 -2.56
CA ASP A 159 25.81 38.45 -2.99
C ASP A 159 26.45 39.21 -1.80
N SER A 160 25.69 39.38 -0.69
CA SER A 160 26.13 40.06 0.54
C SER A 160 25.48 39.47 1.77
N LEU A 161 26.03 39.75 2.96
CA LEU A 161 25.44 39.33 4.23
C LEU A 161 24.07 39.99 4.48
N ASP A 162 23.89 41.22 4.02
CA ASP A 162 22.65 41.99 4.22
C ASP A 162 21.46 41.40 3.46
N ASP A 163 21.69 40.74 2.30
CA ASP A 163 20.67 40.10 1.48
C ASP A 163 20.53 38.60 1.73
N SER A 164 21.33 38.04 2.63
CA SER A 164 21.40 36.57 2.84
C SER A 164 20.07 36.00 3.32
N GLY A 165 19.40 36.63 4.28
CA GLY A 165 18.10 36.17 4.82
C GLY A 165 17.01 36.11 3.76
N LYS A 166 16.90 37.16 2.91
CA LYS A 166 15.93 37.20 1.81
C LYS A 166 16.18 36.09 0.78
N THR A 167 17.45 35.90 0.40
CA THR A 167 17.83 34.89 -0.59
C THR A 167 17.56 33.47 -0.09
N VAL A 168 17.96 33.16 1.15
CA VAL A 168 17.70 31.86 1.78
C VAL A 168 16.19 31.59 1.93
N GLY A 169 15.44 32.61 2.40
CA GLY A 169 13.99 32.52 2.53
C GLY A 169 13.28 32.29 1.19
N THR A 170 13.73 33.00 0.13
CA THR A 170 13.16 32.81 -1.22
C THR A 170 13.45 31.42 -1.77
N LEU A 171 14.70 30.93 -1.69
CA LEU A 171 15.05 29.56 -2.10
C LEU A 171 14.25 28.53 -1.33
N GLY A 172 14.15 28.69 0.01
CA GLY A 172 13.34 27.81 0.83
C GLY A 172 11.85 27.79 0.45
N ALA A 173 11.30 28.97 0.12
CA ALA A 173 9.91 29.06 -0.37
C ALA A 173 9.72 28.32 -1.70
N PHE A 174 10.61 28.46 -2.67
CA PHE A 174 10.55 27.73 -3.94
C PHE A 174 10.71 26.23 -3.74
N ASN A 175 11.59 25.79 -2.84
CA ASN A 175 11.72 24.38 -2.45
C ASN A 175 10.40 23.84 -1.88
N THR A 176 9.82 24.55 -0.92
CA THR A 176 8.56 24.13 -0.27
C THR A 176 7.40 24.07 -1.26
N ILE A 177 7.25 25.10 -2.13
CA ILE A 177 6.19 25.08 -3.16
C ILE A 177 6.41 23.92 -4.13
N GLY A 178 7.65 23.69 -4.56
CA GLY A 178 8.02 22.54 -5.38
C GLY A 178 7.66 21.23 -4.69
N SER A 179 7.99 21.08 -3.42
CA SER A 179 7.68 19.91 -2.61
C SER A 179 6.17 19.65 -2.50
N ILE A 180 5.38 20.71 -2.28
CA ILE A 180 3.91 20.60 -2.26
C ILE A 180 3.41 20.05 -3.61
N ILE A 181 3.82 20.63 -4.73
CA ILE A 181 3.42 20.16 -6.06
C ILE A 181 3.92 18.73 -6.31
N GLY A 182 5.15 18.41 -5.88
CA GLY A 182 5.73 17.06 -5.95
C GLY A 182 5.04 16.04 -5.07
N THR A 183 4.24 16.46 -4.09
CA THR A 183 3.37 15.59 -3.30
C THR A 183 2.02 15.37 -4.01
N PHE A 184 1.35 16.45 -4.42
CA PHE A 184 0.00 16.35 -4.97
C PHE A 184 -0.04 15.78 -6.40
N VAL A 185 0.88 16.19 -7.27
CA VAL A 185 0.87 15.75 -8.68
C VAL A 185 1.08 14.24 -8.84
N PRO A 186 2.05 13.59 -8.18
CA PRO A 186 2.15 12.13 -8.23
C PRO A 186 0.90 11.44 -7.71
N THR A 187 0.41 11.82 -6.56
CA THR A 187 -0.70 11.15 -5.88
C THR A 187 -2.00 11.23 -6.67
N PHE A 188 -2.36 12.41 -7.16
CA PHE A 188 -3.69 12.64 -7.74
C PHE A 188 -3.71 12.67 -9.27
N VAL A 189 -2.54 12.77 -9.92
CA VAL A 189 -2.48 12.95 -11.37
C VAL A 189 -1.62 11.87 -12.03
N THR A 190 -0.31 11.79 -11.74
CA THR A 190 0.56 10.95 -12.58
C THR A 190 0.47 9.47 -12.21
N ILE A 191 0.47 9.09 -10.94
CA ILE A 191 0.34 7.67 -10.56
C ILE A 191 -1.00 7.09 -11.03
N PRO A 192 -2.17 7.73 -10.77
CA PRO A 192 -3.43 7.19 -11.27
C PRO A 192 -3.56 7.16 -12.80
N ALA A 193 -2.92 8.10 -13.50
CA ALA A 193 -3.04 8.22 -14.96
C ALA A 193 -2.06 7.34 -15.74
N VAL A 194 -0.81 7.20 -15.26
CA VAL A 194 0.29 6.57 -16.02
C VAL A 194 1.12 5.59 -15.19
N GLY A 195 0.79 5.38 -13.93
CA GLY A 195 1.48 4.45 -13.02
C GLY A 195 2.77 5.01 -12.39
N THR A 196 3.30 4.24 -11.46
CA THR A 196 4.48 4.59 -10.67
C THR A 196 5.74 4.68 -11.51
N SER A 197 5.96 3.73 -12.41
CA SER A 197 7.17 3.68 -13.26
C SER A 197 7.31 4.90 -14.17
N ILE A 198 6.23 5.27 -14.87
CA ILE A 198 6.24 6.46 -15.73
C ILE A 198 6.36 7.73 -14.89
N THR A 199 5.80 7.76 -13.68
CA THR A 199 5.96 8.89 -12.75
C THR A 199 7.44 9.12 -12.42
N PHE A 200 8.22 8.11 -12.07
CA PHE A 200 9.67 8.25 -11.89
C PHE A 200 10.37 8.80 -13.14
N LEU A 201 9.99 8.32 -14.32
CA LEU A 201 10.57 8.79 -15.58
C LEU A 201 10.24 10.27 -15.86
N ILE A 202 9.02 10.72 -15.58
CA ILE A 202 8.61 12.14 -15.73
C ILE A 202 9.51 13.03 -14.88
N PHE A 203 9.65 12.75 -13.58
CA PHE A 203 10.44 13.61 -12.69
C PHE A 203 11.95 13.52 -12.96
N ALA A 204 12.45 12.36 -13.36
CA ALA A 204 13.82 12.22 -13.88
C ALA A 204 14.04 13.08 -15.15
N GLY A 205 13.08 13.04 -16.08
CA GLY A 205 13.12 13.83 -17.31
C GLY A 205 13.17 15.35 -17.03
N ILE A 206 12.37 15.83 -16.06
CA ILE A 206 12.39 17.23 -15.62
C ILE A 206 13.79 17.63 -15.11
N LEU A 207 14.40 16.80 -14.26
CA LEU A 207 15.75 17.07 -13.73
C LEU A 207 16.82 17.02 -14.83
N ILE A 208 16.71 16.08 -15.79
CA ILE A 208 17.60 16.02 -16.96
C ILE A 208 17.46 17.28 -17.81
N ALA A 209 16.23 17.71 -18.11
CA ALA A 209 15.97 18.93 -18.86
C ALA A 209 16.57 20.16 -18.17
N LEU A 210 16.39 20.28 -16.85
CA LEU A 210 16.96 21.36 -16.05
C LEU A 210 18.49 21.39 -16.15
N ALA A 211 19.15 20.25 -15.97
CA ALA A 211 20.61 20.15 -16.09
C ALA A 211 21.08 20.37 -17.54
N ALA A 212 20.31 19.93 -18.53
CA ALA A 212 20.62 20.17 -19.94
C ALA A 212 20.58 21.66 -20.28
N VAL A 213 19.57 22.40 -19.81
CA VAL A 213 19.47 23.85 -19.97
C VAL A 213 20.74 24.53 -19.44
N TYR A 214 21.22 24.15 -18.26
CA TYR A 214 22.47 24.68 -17.70
C TYR A 214 23.69 24.38 -18.58
N PHE A 215 23.93 23.11 -18.92
CA PHE A 215 25.12 22.69 -19.68
C PHE A 215 25.14 23.23 -21.11
N LEU A 216 23.98 23.28 -21.78
CA LEU A 216 23.88 23.85 -23.12
C LEU A 216 24.09 25.36 -23.12
N SER A 217 23.49 26.08 -22.17
CA SER A 217 23.68 27.55 -22.04
C SER A 217 25.09 27.93 -21.63
N SER A 218 25.78 27.08 -20.88
CA SER A 218 27.18 27.31 -20.49
C SER A 218 28.20 26.87 -21.55
N HIS A 219 27.73 26.30 -22.69
CA HIS A 219 28.57 25.69 -23.74
C HIS A 219 29.56 24.64 -23.19
N ARG A 220 29.20 23.96 -22.08
CA ARG A 220 30.02 22.98 -21.39
C ARG A 220 29.23 21.67 -21.22
N GLY A 221 29.94 20.56 -21.16
CA GLY A 221 29.32 19.28 -20.78
C GLY A 221 28.31 18.68 -21.78
N GLN A 222 28.28 19.14 -23.04
CA GLN A 222 27.37 18.64 -24.09
C GLN A 222 27.39 17.10 -24.22
N LYS A 223 28.60 16.50 -24.11
CA LYS A 223 28.76 15.04 -24.11
C LYS A 223 28.02 14.37 -22.94
N LYS A 224 28.03 15.03 -21.74
CA LYS A 224 27.32 14.49 -20.57
C LYS A 224 25.82 14.53 -20.77
N VAL A 225 25.30 15.62 -21.33
CA VAL A 225 23.88 15.74 -21.66
C VAL A 225 23.48 14.69 -22.69
N ALA A 226 24.26 14.53 -23.76
CA ALA A 226 23.98 13.53 -24.80
C ALA A 226 23.97 12.10 -24.25
N VAL A 227 24.97 11.74 -23.44
CA VAL A 227 25.03 10.41 -22.79
C VAL A 227 23.84 10.22 -21.85
N SER A 228 23.49 11.22 -21.05
CA SER A 228 22.36 11.13 -20.12
C SER A 228 21.03 11.01 -20.87
N ALA A 229 20.86 11.73 -21.99
CA ALA A 229 19.67 11.61 -22.83
C ALA A 229 19.53 10.21 -23.45
N VAL A 230 20.64 9.63 -23.90
CA VAL A 230 20.62 8.24 -24.43
C VAL A 230 20.23 7.25 -23.32
N ILE A 231 20.84 7.34 -22.14
CA ILE A 231 20.50 6.47 -21.00
C ILE A 231 19.04 6.66 -20.62
N PHE A 232 18.56 7.90 -20.56
CA PHE A 232 17.17 8.19 -20.23
C PHE A 232 16.18 7.58 -21.25
N VAL A 233 16.45 7.70 -22.54
CA VAL A 233 15.62 7.08 -23.58
C VAL A 233 15.60 5.54 -23.44
N LEU A 234 16.75 4.94 -23.12
CA LEU A 234 16.80 3.50 -22.81
C LEU A 234 15.96 3.15 -21.57
N CYS A 235 16.05 3.96 -20.51
CA CYS A 235 15.21 3.76 -19.32
C CYS A 235 13.72 3.91 -19.65
N CYS A 236 13.34 4.86 -20.49
CA CYS A 236 11.95 5.00 -20.96
C CYS A 236 11.48 3.75 -21.72
N GLY A 237 12.33 3.16 -22.57
CA GLY A 237 11.99 1.95 -23.32
C GLY A 237 11.91 0.68 -22.48
N LEU A 238 12.69 0.58 -21.40
CA LEU A 238 12.76 -0.60 -20.54
C LEU A 238 11.91 -0.50 -19.29
N GLY A 239 11.67 0.71 -18.79
CA GLY A 239 11.03 0.97 -17.50
C GLY A 239 9.63 1.59 -17.59
N TYR A 240 8.95 1.49 -18.75
CA TYR A 240 7.62 2.08 -18.91
C TYR A 240 6.49 1.21 -18.31
N SER A 241 6.77 -0.04 -18.00
CA SER A 241 5.78 -0.99 -17.51
C SER A 241 5.82 -1.14 -15.99
N ASP A 242 4.65 -1.08 -15.35
CA ASP A 242 4.44 -1.35 -13.92
C ASP A 242 4.25 -2.85 -13.62
N SER A 243 4.88 -3.74 -14.41
CA SER A 243 4.90 -5.18 -14.16
C SER A 243 5.78 -5.48 -12.94
N PHE A 244 5.16 -5.49 -11.75
CA PHE A 244 5.83 -5.81 -10.48
C PHE A 244 6.01 -7.33 -10.32
N ALA A 245 5.00 -8.11 -10.74
CA ALA A 245 5.02 -9.57 -10.76
C ALA A 245 5.60 -10.13 -12.07
N PHE A 246 6.75 -9.62 -12.49
CA PHE A 246 7.37 -9.91 -13.81
C PHE A 246 7.71 -11.38 -14.07
N TRP A 247 7.66 -12.23 -13.08
CA TRP A 247 7.84 -13.70 -13.19
C TRP A 247 6.52 -14.44 -13.47
N GLN A 248 5.38 -13.79 -13.28
CA GLN A 248 4.07 -14.33 -13.58
C GLN A 248 3.66 -13.91 -14.99
N ASN A 249 3.53 -14.89 -15.88
CA ASN A 249 3.23 -14.61 -17.30
C ASN A 249 1.73 -14.70 -17.63
N ASP A 250 0.91 -15.24 -16.71
CA ASP A 250 -0.48 -15.60 -16.96
C ASP A 250 -1.47 -14.75 -16.15
N LEU A 251 -1.09 -13.48 -15.85
CA LEU A 251 -2.00 -12.54 -15.21
C LEU A 251 -3.04 -12.03 -16.21
N SER A 252 -4.32 -12.14 -15.88
CA SER A 252 -5.43 -11.55 -16.63
C SER A 252 -5.47 -10.03 -16.51
N TYR A 253 -4.95 -9.51 -15.39
CA TYR A 253 -4.80 -8.08 -15.14
C TYR A 253 -3.63 -7.80 -14.20
N GLU A 254 -2.86 -6.74 -14.45
CA GLU A 254 -1.89 -6.15 -13.54
C GLU A 254 -1.95 -4.62 -13.65
N GLY A 255 -2.02 -3.91 -12.53
CA GLY A 255 -2.09 -2.45 -12.52
C GLY A 255 -2.12 -1.85 -11.12
N GLU A 256 -2.30 -0.55 -11.08
CA GLU A 256 -2.36 0.23 -9.83
C GLU A 256 -3.66 1.04 -9.77
N SER A 257 -4.19 1.21 -8.56
CA SER A 257 -5.19 2.22 -8.20
C SER A 257 -4.57 3.31 -7.34
N ILE A 258 -5.36 4.27 -6.89
CA ILE A 258 -4.89 5.26 -5.90
C ILE A 258 -4.64 4.62 -4.52
N TYR A 259 -5.21 3.44 -4.25
CA TYR A 259 -5.11 2.73 -2.98
C TYR A 259 -4.10 1.58 -3.04
N ASN A 260 -4.18 0.73 -4.06
CA ASN A 260 -3.53 -0.57 -4.09
C ASN A 260 -2.77 -0.84 -5.40
N TYR A 261 -1.79 -1.72 -5.34
CA TYR A 261 -1.39 -2.57 -6.44
C TYR A 261 -2.44 -3.67 -6.62
N LEU A 262 -2.78 -4.01 -7.85
CA LEU A 262 -3.84 -4.96 -8.17
C LEU A 262 -3.35 -5.95 -9.23
N GLN A 263 -3.51 -7.24 -8.95
CA GLN A 263 -3.34 -8.29 -9.96
C GLN A 263 -4.51 -9.25 -9.93
N VAL A 264 -4.94 -9.69 -11.11
CA VAL A 264 -5.95 -10.75 -11.28
C VAL A 264 -5.29 -11.91 -12.00
N SER A 265 -5.35 -13.08 -11.38
CA SER A 265 -4.99 -14.34 -12.01
C SER A 265 -6.23 -15.22 -12.12
N GLU A 266 -6.31 -16.04 -13.18
CA GLU A 266 -7.40 -16.97 -13.36
C GLU A 266 -6.88 -18.29 -13.90
N ASP A 267 -7.51 -19.36 -13.44
CA ASP A 267 -7.35 -20.71 -13.99
C ASP A 267 -8.72 -21.27 -14.46
N ASP A 268 -8.77 -22.53 -14.81
CA ASP A 268 -10.02 -23.18 -15.29
C ASP A 268 -11.14 -23.18 -14.24
N ARG A 269 -10.83 -23.03 -12.95
CA ARG A 269 -11.77 -23.20 -11.83
C ARG A 269 -12.06 -21.93 -11.07
N ARG A 270 -11.08 -21.02 -10.98
CA ARG A 270 -11.14 -19.87 -10.06
C ARG A 270 -10.54 -18.61 -10.65
N VAL A 271 -10.93 -17.48 -10.07
CA VAL A 271 -10.36 -16.16 -10.29
C VAL A 271 -9.89 -15.63 -8.95
N ILE A 272 -8.70 -15.05 -8.91
CA ILE A 272 -8.06 -14.55 -7.70
C ILE A 272 -7.67 -13.08 -7.91
N LEU A 273 -8.02 -12.22 -6.95
CA LEU A 273 -7.48 -10.89 -6.80
C LEU A 273 -6.42 -10.90 -5.70
N SER A 274 -5.28 -10.29 -5.97
CA SER A 274 -4.24 -10.01 -4.97
C SER A 274 -3.82 -8.54 -5.02
N THR A 275 -3.50 -7.99 -3.85
CA THR A 275 -2.96 -6.62 -3.67
C THR A 275 -1.46 -6.63 -3.40
N ASN A 276 -0.84 -7.81 -3.43
CA ASN A 276 0.57 -8.05 -3.18
C ASN A 276 1.11 -9.05 -4.19
N VAL A 277 2.40 -8.94 -4.55
CA VAL A 277 3.03 -9.84 -5.53
C VAL A 277 3.57 -11.14 -4.95
N LEU A 278 3.78 -11.19 -3.63
CA LEU A 278 4.44 -12.33 -2.95
C LEU A 278 3.48 -13.19 -2.14
N PHE A 279 2.46 -12.61 -1.54
CA PHE A 279 1.55 -13.32 -0.67
C PHE A 279 0.14 -12.73 -0.70
N GLY A 280 -0.81 -13.57 -0.32
CA GLY A 280 -2.16 -13.17 0.00
C GLY A 280 -3.11 -13.23 -1.18
N VAL A 281 -4.19 -13.96 -0.93
CA VAL A 281 -5.40 -13.93 -1.73
C VAL A 281 -6.31 -12.89 -1.07
N GLN A 282 -6.55 -11.77 -1.75
CA GLN A 282 -7.48 -10.75 -1.26
C GLN A 282 -8.92 -11.15 -1.53
N SER A 283 -9.18 -11.71 -2.70
CA SER A 283 -10.49 -12.25 -3.06
C SER A 283 -10.34 -13.46 -3.97
N LEU A 284 -11.24 -14.44 -3.78
CA LEU A 284 -11.30 -15.65 -4.58
C LEU A 284 -12.75 -15.90 -5.03
N TYR A 285 -12.94 -16.17 -6.31
CA TYR A 285 -14.21 -16.55 -6.90
C TYR A 285 -14.10 -17.88 -7.62
N MET A 286 -15.02 -18.82 -7.34
CA MET A 286 -15.12 -20.09 -8.07
C MET A 286 -16.00 -19.91 -9.29
N LYS A 287 -15.50 -20.26 -10.49
CA LYS A 287 -16.20 -20.05 -11.77
C LYS A 287 -17.54 -20.82 -11.88
N ASP A 288 -17.70 -21.88 -11.13
CA ASP A 288 -18.98 -22.60 -10.98
C ASP A 288 -19.92 -21.95 -9.94
N GLY A 289 -19.46 -20.87 -9.28
CA GLY A 289 -20.15 -20.17 -8.20
C GLY A 289 -20.26 -20.99 -6.92
N GLY A 290 -19.51 -22.09 -6.76
CA GLY A 290 -19.50 -22.94 -5.59
C GLY A 290 -18.85 -22.32 -4.36
N LEU A 291 -18.75 -23.14 -3.29
CA LEU A 291 -18.01 -22.77 -2.09
C LEU A 291 -16.51 -22.63 -2.42
N THR A 292 -15.86 -21.67 -1.79
CA THR A 292 -14.48 -21.30 -2.04
C THR A 292 -13.48 -22.05 -1.16
N GLY A 293 -13.92 -22.58 -0.03
CA GLY A 293 -13.09 -23.07 1.06
C GLY A 293 -12.49 -21.93 1.91
N MET A 294 -12.93 -20.68 1.70
CA MET A 294 -12.43 -19.49 2.38
C MET A 294 -13.49 -18.94 3.36
N TYR A 295 -13.14 -17.90 4.07
CA TYR A 295 -13.98 -17.25 5.09
C TYR A 295 -15.37 -16.78 4.58
N TYR A 296 -15.52 -16.49 3.28
CA TYR A 296 -16.84 -16.14 2.70
C TYR A 296 -17.89 -17.22 2.94
N ASP A 297 -17.48 -18.49 2.82
CA ASP A 297 -18.36 -19.63 3.02
C ASP A 297 -18.86 -19.68 4.47
N TYR A 298 -17.99 -19.35 5.42
CA TYR A 298 -18.35 -19.24 6.84
C TYR A 298 -19.27 -18.03 7.08
N ALA A 299 -18.95 -16.86 6.50
CA ALA A 299 -19.75 -15.65 6.66
C ALA A 299 -21.22 -15.82 6.23
N MET A 300 -21.53 -16.78 5.33
CA MET A 300 -22.91 -17.10 4.95
C MET A 300 -23.77 -17.67 6.10
N ALA A 301 -23.18 -17.97 7.25
CA ALA A 301 -23.95 -18.31 8.45
C ALA A 301 -24.75 -17.13 9.02
N ALA A 302 -24.27 -15.88 8.82
CA ALA A 302 -24.90 -14.71 9.41
C ALA A 302 -26.39 -14.55 9.05
N PRO A 303 -26.83 -14.65 7.78
CA PRO A 303 -28.26 -14.63 7.44
C PRO A 303 -29.06 -15.77 8.12
N LEU A 304 -28.47 -16.95 8.29
CA LEU A 304 -29.14 -18.09 8.90
C LEU A 304 -29.17 -18.05 10.43
N MET A 305 -28.45 -17.13 11.06
CA MET A 305 -28.49 -16.87 12.51
C MET A 305 -29.66 -15.98 12.94
N ILE A 306 -30.42 -15.43 11.99
CA ILE A 306 -31.54 -14.52 12.24
C ILE A 306 -32.85 -15.35 12.34
N PRO A 307 -33.61 -15.21 13.45
CA PRO A 307 -34.86 -15.91 13.60
C PRO A 307 -36.00 -15.28 12.78
N ASP A 308 -37.01 -16.06 12.44
CA ASP A 308 -38.31 -15.64 11.91
C ASP A 308 -38.25 -14.79 10.62
N LYS A 309 -37.13 -14.82 9.90
CA LYS A 309 -36.96 -14.12 8.63
C LYS A 309 -36.24 -14.98 7.61
N LYS A 310 -36.77 -15.05 6.41
CA LYS A 310 -36.11 -15.78 5.32
C LYS A 310 -34.93 -14.98 4.80
N ALA A 311 -33.85 -15.67 4.44
CA ALA A 311 -32.65 -15.01 3.92
C ALA A 311 -32.91 -14.18 2.66
N GLU A 312 -33.83 -14.62 1.77
CA GLU A 312 -34.23 -13.91 0.56
C GLU A 312 -34.89 -12.53 0.82
N ASP A 313 -35.46 -12.33 2.02
CA ASP A 313 -36.15 -11.09 2.42
C ASP A 313 -35.23 -10.14 3.22
N MET A 314 -33.94 -10.47 3.37
CA MET A 314 -33.00 -9.70 4.19
C MET A 314 -32.31 -8.61 3.40
N ASN A 315 -31.96 -7.53 4.13
CA ASN A 315 -31.08 -6.48 3.66
C ASN A 315 -29.68 -6.68 4.22
N VAL A 316 -28.70 -6.74 3.35
CA VAL A 316 -27.29 -6.97 3.69
C VAL A 316 -26.43 -5.77 3.30
N LEU A 317 -25.60 -5.31 4.22
CA LEU A 317 -24.55 -4.33 3.95
C LEU A 317 -23.18 -5.01 4.07
N ILE A 318 -22.30 -4.74 3.11
CA ILE A 318 -20.91 -5.22 3.10
C ILE A 318 -19.98 -4.02 3.12
N LEU A 319 -19.23 -3.86 4.22
CA LEU A 319 -18.21 -2.83 4.37
C LEU A 319 -16.84 -3.41 4.02
N GLY A 320 -16.26 -2.94 2.92
CA GLY A 320 -15.10 -3.56 2.28
C GLY A 320 -15.53 -4.71 1.39
N MET A 321 -16.27 -4.37 0.31
CA MET A 321 -16.88 -5.40 -0.53
C MET A 321 -15.87 -6.21 -1.33
N GLY A 322 -14.67 -5.68 -1.61
CA GLY A 322 -13.69 -6.33 -2.44
C GLY A 322 -14.26 -6.69 -3.81
N THR A 323 -14.05 -7.94 -4.26
CA THR A 323 -14.62 -8.41 -5.54
C THR A 323 -16.07 -8.87 -5.46
N GLY A 324 -16.67 -8.85 -4.26
CA GLY A 324 -18.07 -9.21 -4.06
C GLY A 324 -18.34 -10.72 -4.03
N THR A 325 -17.36 -11.55 -3.67
CA THR A 325 -17.53 -13.01 -3.58
C THR A 325 -18.63 -13.37 -2.60
N TYR A 326 -18.66 -12.77 -1.41
CA TYR A 326 -19.73 -12.98 -0.44
C TYR A 326 -21.12 -12.61 -1.02
N ALA A 327 -21.23 -11.47 -1.69
CA ALA A 327 -22.47 -11.04 -2.33
C ALA A 327 -22.93 -12.03 -3.41
N THR A 328 -22.00 -12.51 -4.25
CA THR A 328 -22.27 -13.48 -5.31
C THR A 328 -22.76 -14.82 -4.73
N GLN A 329 -22.13 -15.29 -3.65
CA GLN A 329 -22.55 -16.50 -2.95
C GLN A 329 -23.92 -16.32 -2.29
N CYS A 330 -24.17 -15.21 -1.61
CA CYS A 330 -25.48 -14.92 -1.03
C CYS A 330 -26.59 -14.94 -2.10
N LYS A 331 -26.38 -14.31 -3.25
CA LYS A 331 -27.33 -14.34 -4.38
C LYS A 331 -27.57 -15.75 -4.91
N LYS A 332 -26.53 -16.58 -4.99
CA LYS A 332 -26.64 -17.96 -5.47
C LYS A 332 -27.44 -18.84 -4.51
N TYR A 333 -27.13 -18.77 -3.21
CA TYR A 333 -27.66 -19.70 -2.23
C TYR A 333 -28.96 -19.25 -1.56
N PHE A 334 -29.18 -17.93 -1.46
CA PHE A 334 -30.34 -17.34 -0.78
C PHE A 334 -31.31 -16.60 -1.72
N GLY A 335 -31.00 -16.51 -3.03
CA GLY A 335 -31.90 -15.89 -4.01
C GLY A 335 -31.82 -14.36 -4.04
N ASP A 336 -32.97 -13.69 -4.20
CA ASP A 336 -33.07 -12.24 -4.49
C ASP A 336 -32.85 -11.33 -3.27
N MET A 337 -31.97 -11.71 -2.36
CA MET A 337 -31.56 -10.92 -1.20
C MET A 337 -31.10 -9.51 -1.63
N SER A 338 -31.53 -8.47 -0.89
CA SER A 338 -31.07 -7.11 -1.12
C SER A 338 -29.66 -6.90 -0.57
N ILE A 339 -28.70 -6.64 -1.45
CA ILE A 339 -27.28 -6.50 -1.06
C ILE A 339 -26.75 -5.15 -1.51
N GLU A 340 -26.17 -4.42 -0.58
CA GLU A 340 -25.42 -3.20 -0.81
C GLU A 340 -23.97 -3.37 -0.34
N GLY A 341 -23.00 -3.02 -1.19
CA GLY A 341 -21.59 -3.04 -0.89
C GLY A 341 -20.99 -1.63 -0.85
N VAL A 342 -20.05 -1.42 0.06
CA VAL A 342 -19.21 -0.22 0.11
C VAL A 342 -17.77 -0.64 -0.13
N GLU A 343 -17.16 -0.06 -1.17
CA GLU A 343 -15.77 -0.34 -1.54
C GLU A 343 -15.06 0.99 -1.79
N ILE A 344 -13.89 1.17 -1.18
CA ILE A 344 -13.15 2.43 -1.31
C ILE A 344 -12.44 2.56 -2.67
N ASP A 345 -12.08 1.43 -3.26
CA ASP A 345 -11.32 1.35 -4.51
C ASP A 345 -12.26 1.06 -5.70
N ASP A 346 -12.54 2.09 -6.50
CA ASP A 346 -13.39 1.98 -7.70
C ASP A 346 -12.82 1.02 -8.74
N LYS A 347 -11.48 0.83 -8.75
CA LYS A 347 -10.82 -0.10 -9.63
C LYS A 347 -11.14 -1.55 -9.25
N ILE A 348 -11.20 -1.88 -7.95
CA ILE A 348 -11.63 -3.20 -7.48
C ILE A 348 -13.08 -3.44 -7.91
N THR A 349 -13.96 -2.45 -7.74
CA THR A 349 -15.36 -2.54 -8.21
C THR A 349 -15.44 -2.79 -9.72
N ALA A 350 -14.61 -2.15 -10.54
CA ALA A 350 -14.56 -2.40 -11.98
C ALA A 350 -14.10 -3.83 -12.29
N LEU A 351 -13.04 -4.31 -11.61
CA LEU A 351 -12.52 -5.67 -11.78
C LEU A 351 -13.51 -6.73 -11.31
N SER A 352 -14.31 -6.45 -10.24
CA SER A 352 -15.32 -7.38 -9.73
C SER A 352 -16.38 -7.71 -10.78
N ARG A 353 -16.83 -6.71 -11.52
CA ARG A 353 -17.78 -6.90 -12.62
C ARG A 353 -17.16 -7.57 -13.84
N GLN A 354 -15.89 -7.27 -14.11
CA GLN A 354 -15.20 -7.80 -15.29
C GLN A 354 -14.79 -9.26 -15.14
N TYR A 355 -14.30 -9.66 -13.97
CA TYR A 355 -13.65 -10.97 -13.76
C TYR A 355 -14.36 -11.85 -12.73
N PHE A 356 -15.09 -11.30 -11.76
CA PHE A 356 -15.60 -12.03 -10.59
C PHE A 356 -17.11 -12.24 -10.64
N SER A 357 -17.74 -11.96 -11.77
CA SER A 357 -19.18 -12.18 -11.99
C SER A 357 -20.08 -11.52 -10.95
N LEU A 358 -19.68 -10.36 -10.40
CA LEU A 358 -20.51 -9.62 -9.46
C LEU A 358 -21.87 -9.29 -10.13
N PRO A 359 -23.02 -9.69 -9.53
CA PRO A 359 -24.33 -9.45 -10.11
C PRO A 359 -24.64 -7.95 -10.28
N ASP A 360 -25.28 -7.58 -11.39
CA ASP A 360 -25.57 -6.17 -11.73
C ASP A 360 -26.53 -5.51 -10.75
N ASP A 361 -27.39 -6.26 -10.09
CA ASP A 361 -28.37 -5.80 -9.10
C ASP A 361 -27.75 -5.58 -7.71
N VAL A 362 -26.50 -5.99 -7.47
CA VAL A 362 -25.77 -5.62 -6.26
C VAL A 362 -25.32 -4.15 -6.38
N LYS A 363 -25.87 -3.31 -5.52
CA LYS A 363 -25.51 -1.89 -5.48
C LYS A 363 -24.14 -1.73 -4.82
N VAL A 364 -23.20 -1.05 -5.50
CA VAL A 364 -21.87 -0.74 -4.95
C VAL A 364 -21.70 0.76 -4.85
N THR A 365 -21.37 1.24 -3.65
CA THR A 365 -21.04 2.64 -3.38
C THR A 365 -19.54 2.77 -3.16
N THR A 366 -18.87 3.59 -4.01
CA THR A 366 -17.44 3.88 -3.81
C THR A 366 -17.30 4.94 -2.74
N TYR A 367 -16.97 4.50 -1.52
CA TYR A 367 -16.81 5.38 -0.36
C TYR A 367 -16.03 4.69 0.76
N ASP A 368 -15.59 5.46 1.79
CA ASP A 368 -15.07 4.92 3.04
C ASP A 368 -16.20 4.27 3.85
N GLY A 369 -16.00 3.02 4.31
CA GLY A 369 -17.05 2.24 4.96
C GLY A 369 -17.58 2.86 6.25
N ARG A 370 -16.72 3.45 7.10
CA ARG A 370 -17.15 4.13 8.31
C ARG A 370 -17.89 5.44 8.01
N ALA A 371 -17.36 6.24 7.09
CA ALA A 371 -17.99 7.47 6.67
C ALA A 371 -19.34 7.21 5.97
N TYR A 372 -19.49 6.08 5.28
CA TYR A 372 -20.76 5.65 4.72
C TYR A 372 -21.81 5.41 5.81
N LEU A 373 -21.49 4.61 6.85
CA LEU A 373 -22.40 4.38 7.98
C LEU A 373 -22.81 5.69 8.67
N GLN A 374 -21.88 6.66 8.80
CA GLN A 374 -22.19 7.97 9.40
C GLN A 374 -23.16 8.80 8.56
N ALA A 375 -23.27 8.52 7.27
CA ALA A 375 -24.06 9.31 6.32
C ALA A 375 -25.46 8.75 6.05
N ILE A 376 -25.78 7.55 6.55
CA ILE A 376 -27.06 6.87 6.32
C ILE A 376 -27.81 6.64 7.64
N ASP A 377 -29.12 6.46 7.53
CA ASP A 377 -30.01 6.09 8.64
C ASP A 377 -30.63 4.69 8.44
N GLU A 378 -30.32 4.03 7.31
CA GLU A 378 -30.84 2.71 6.96
C GLU A 378 -30.34 1.64 7.94
N LYS A 379 -31.19 0.63 8.16
CA LYS A 379 -30.86 -0.53 8.98
C LYS A 379 -30.82 -1.81 8.15
N TYR A 380 -29.93 -2.70 8.54
CA TYR A 380 -29.65 -3.95 7.85
C TYR A 380 -29.89 -5.14 8.76
N ASP A 381 -30.21 -6.27 8.17
CA ASP A 381 -30.32 -7.54 8.90
C ASP A 381 -28.94 -8.16 9.11
N VAL A 382 -28.06 -8.03 8.11
CA VAL A 382 -26.68 -8.46 8.20
C VAL A 382 -25.76 -7.30 7.82
N ILE A 383 -24.72 -7.06 8.62
CA ILE A 383 -23.61 -6.17 8.28
C ILE A 383 -22.33 -6.98 8.30
N MET A 384 -21.73 -7.19 7.12
CA MET A 384 -20.41 -7.80 7.02
C MET A 384 -19.33 -6.72 7.06
N VAL A 385 -18.34 -6.90 7.93
CA VAL A 385 -17.16 -6.03 8.03
C VAL A 385 -15.95 -6.82 7.55
N ASP A 386 -15.49 -6.51 6.34
CA ASP A 386 -14.35 -7.15 5.67
C ASP A 386 -13.46 -6.10 4.99
N ALA A 387 -13.31 -4.95 5.64
CA ALA A 387 -12.49 -3.85 5.14
C ALA A 387 -11.06 -3.99 5.64
N TYR A 388 -10.20 -4.51 4.80
CA TYR A 388 -8.77 -4.62 5.07
C TYR A 388 -7.96 -3.71 4.15
N GLN A 389 -6.93 -3.10 4.72
CA GLN A 389 -5.87 -2.45 3.96
C GLN A 389 -4.66 -3.40 4.00
N ASP A 390 -4.41 -4.08 2.89
CA ASP A 390 -3.50 -5.23 2.81
C ASP A 390 -3.91 -6.36 3.77
N ILE A 391 -3.27 -6.45 4.94
CA ILE A 391 -3.46 -7.55 5.90
C ILE A 391 -4.13 -7.06 7.19
N THR A 392 -4.20 -5.75 7.44
CA THR A 392 -4.72 -5.21 8.70
C THR A 392 -6.04 -4.48 8.50
N ILE A 393 -6.95 -4.62 9.48
CA ILE A 393 -8.15 -3.78 9.54
C ILE A 393 -7.74 -2.32 9.79
N PRO A 394 -8.33 -1.33 9.10
CA PRO A 394 -8.06 0.06 9.37
C PRO A 394 -8.44 0.43 10.82
N PHE A 395 -7.59 1.22 11.50
CA PHE A 395 -7.82 1.57 12.91
C PHE A 395 -9.20 2.20 13.16
N GLN A 396 -9.70 3.00 12.21
CA GLN A 396 -11.01 3.63 12.29
C GLN A 396 -12.18 2.64 12.20
N MET A 397 -11.94 1.40 11.81
CA MET A 397 -12.95 0.33 11.75
C MET A 397 -12.73 -0.77 12.81
N SER A 398 -11.93 -0.48 13.85
CA SER A 398 -11.56 -1.44 14.89
C SER A 398 -11.91 -0.97 16.31
N SER A 399 -12.58 0.17 16.46
CA SER A 399 -12.85 0.83 17.75
C SER A 399 -14.25 0.54 18.28
N VAL A 400 -14.44 0.76 19.59
CA VAL A 400 -15.76 0.73 20.25
C VAL A 400 -16.74 1.65 19.55
N GLU A 401 -16.30 2.85 19.16
CA GLU A 401 -17.12 3.86 18.48
C GLU A 401 -17.63 3.33 17.13
N PHE A 402 -16.78 2.65 16.38
CA PHE A 402 -17.17 2.05 15.11
C PHE A 402 -18.17 0.89 15.30
N PHE A 403 -17.89 -0.05 16.20
CA PHE A 403 -18.79 -1.17 16.44
C PHE A 403 -20.12 -0.77 17.07
N THR A 404 -20.14 0.31 17.86
CA THR A 404 -21.37 0.93 18.35
C THR A 404 -22.22 1.43 17.18
N MET A 405 -21.60 2.12 16.22
CA MET A 405 -22.27 2.59 15.01
C MET A 405 -22.82 1.40 14.18
N VAL A 406 -22.06 0.33 14.03
CA VAL A 406 -22.56 -0.89 13.34
C VAL A 406 -23.78 -1.45 14.07
N LYS A 407 -23.73 -1.56 15.41
CA LYS A 407 -24.89 -2.06 16.22
C LYS A 407 -26.13 -1.17 16.04
N GLU A 408 -25.98 0.13 15.94
CA GLU A 408 -27.08 1.08 15.70
C GLU A 408 -27.75 0.92 14.33
N HIS A 409 -26.99 0.46 13.32
CA HIS A 409 -27.48 0.18 11.97
C HIS A 409 -27.98 -1.27 11.77
N LEU A 410 -27.96 -2.11 12.81
CA LEU A 410 -28.58 -3.41 12.75
C LEU A 410 -30.08 -3.35 13.10
N ASN A 411 -30.87 -4.17 12.42
CA ASN A 411 -32.25 -4.49 12.82
C ASN A 411 -32.25 -5.30 14.13
N GLU A 412 -33.44 -5.47 14.73
CA GLU A 412 -33.62 -6.36 15.88
C GLU A 412 -33.19 -7.79 15.49
N ASN A 413 -32.39 -8.44 16.32
CA ASN A 413 -31.74 -9.72 16.07
C ASN A 413 -30.83 -9.78 14.84
N GLY A 414 -30.49 -8.62 14.24
CA GLY A 414 -29.54 -8.54 13.16
C GLY A 414 -28.15 -9.03 13.59
N VAL A 415 -27.36 -9.48 12.61
CA VAL A 415 -26.05 -10.07 12.86
C VAL A 415 -24.97 -9.24 12.16
N MET A 416 -23.95 -8.84 12.92
CA MET A 416 -22.68 -8.40 12.38
C MET A 416 -21.78 -9.62 12.21
N VAL A 417 -21.16 -9.77 11.03
CA VAL A 417 -20.07 -10.73 10.82
C VAL A 417 -18.80 -9.99 10.46
N VAL A 418 -17.71 -10.35 11.13
CA VAL A 418 -16.39 -9.73 10.92
C VAL A 418 -15.39 -10.80 10.53
N ASN A 419 -14.79 -10.67 9.35
CA ASN A 419 -13.62 -11.46 9.01
C ASN A 419 -12.42 -10.94 9.81
N MET A 420 -11.87 -11.75 10.68
CA MET A 420 -10.66 -11.45 11.43
C MET A 420 -9.50 -12.22 10.79
N ASN A 421 -8.81 -11.57 9.89
CA ASN A 421 -7.59 -12.11 9.31
C ASN A 421 -6.48 -12.14 10.37
N MET A 422 -5.46 -13.01 10.19
CA MET A 422 -4.25 -13.04 11.02
C MET A 422 -4.45 -13.54 12.46
N ARG A 423 -5.00 -14.72 12.60
CA ARG A 423 -5.07 -15.43 13.88
C ARG A 423 -3.67 -15.65 14.47
N GLY A 424 -3.37 -14.96 15.58
CA GLY A 424 -2.14 -15.13 16.35
C GLY A 424 -2.33 -16.04 17.56
N ASN A 425 -1.24 -16.65 18.03
CA ASN A 425 -1.26 -17.55 19.20
C ASN A 425 -0.86 -16.85 20.51
N ASN A 426 -0.39 -15.60 20.45
CA ASN A 426 0.09 -14.86 21.61
C ASN A 426 -1.08 -14.15 22.30
N GLU A 427 -1.01 -14.02 23.63
CA GLU A 427 -1.90 -13.16 24.40
C GLU A 427 -1.73 -11.70 23.97
N GLY A 428 -2.83 -10.96 23.86
CA GLY A 428 -2.85 -9.59 23.37
C GLY A 428 -2.60 -9.45 21.87
N ASN A 429 -2.91 -10.48 21.06
CA ASN A 429 -2.87 -10.39 19.61
C ASN A 429 -4.04 -9.57 19.03
N ILE A 430 -3.96 -9.22 17.76
CA ILE A 430 -4.95 -8.35 17.09
C ILE A 430 -6.37 -8.93 17.14
N ASN A 431 -6.53 -10.26 17.01
CA ASN A 431 -7.86 -10.88 17.05
C ASN A 431 -8.45 -10.82 18.45
N GLN A 432 -7.63 -10.94 19.49
CA GLN A 432 -8.10 -10.76 20.87
C GLN A 432 -8.53 -9.31 21.13
N TYR A 433 -7.75 -8.32 20.69
CA TYR A 433 -8.13 -6.92 20.78
C TYR A 433 -9.45 -6.62 20.04
N LEU A 434 -9.62 -7.13 18.82
CA LEU A 434 -10.87 -6.97 18.06
C LEU A 434 -12.04 -7.64 18.76
N SER A 435 -11.87 -8.89 19.20
CA SER A 435 -12.93 -9.66 19.88
C SER A 435 -13.37 -9.01 21.18
N ASP A 436 -12.43 -8.56 22.02
CA ASP A 436 -12.72 -7.87 23.29
C ASP A 436 -13.43 -6.54 23.03
N THR A 437 -12.98 -5.78 22.01
CA THR A 437 -13.59 -4.51 21.63
C THR A 437 -15.04 -4.73 21.18
N ILE A 438 -15.31 -5.73 20.33
CA ILE A 438 -16.66 -6.09 19.87
C ILE A 438 -17.50 -6.55 21.06
N ALA A 439 -16.93 -7.37 21.96
CA ALA A 439 -17.60 -7.88 23.14
C ALA A 439 -17.98 -6.79 24.16
N SER A 440 -17.31 -5.65 24.12
CA SER A 440 -17.71 -4.49 24.93
C SER A 440 -18.97 -3.78 24.42
N VAL A 441 -19.37 -4.07 23.17
CA VAL A 441 -20.51 -3.42 22.48
C VAL A 441 -21.70 -4.38 22.33
N PHE A 442 -21.45 -5.64 21.95
CA PHE A 442 -22.47 -6.63 21.67
C PHE A 442 -22.63 -7.60 22.83
N ASP A 443 -23.88 -8.05 23.04
CA ASP A 443 -24.23 -8.92 24.17
C ASP A 443 -23.87 -10.39 23.94
N HIS A 444 -23.92 -10.85 22.68
CA HIS A 444 -23.66 -12.25 22.29
C HIS A 444 -22.69 -12.31 21.13
N ILE A 445 -21.62 -13.05 21.34
CA ILE A 445 -20.53 -13.19 20.37
C ILE A 445 -20.15 -14.65 20.25
N VAL A 446 -19.99 -15.06 18.99
CA VAL A 446 -19.53 -16.39 18.61
C VAL A 446 -18.39 -16.26 17.62
N THR A 447 -17.36 -17.09 17.77
CA THR A 447 -16.22 -17.15 16.86
C THR A 447 -16.07 -18.54 16.26
N VAL A 448 -15.59 -18.58 15.01
CA VAL A 448 -15.29 -19.81 14.27
C VAL A 448 -13.96 -19.65 13.55
N ASP A 449 -13.05 -20.61 13.72
CA ASP A 449 -11.81 -20.66 12.97
C ASP A 449 -12.05 -21.20 11.57
N VAL A 450 -11.52 -20.53 10.55
CA VAL A 450 -11.58 -21.02 9.16
C VAL A 450 -10.55 -22.11 8.96
N ASP A 451 -10.98 -23.29 8.51
CA ASP A 451 -10.11 -24.44 8.32
C ASP A 451 -9.02 -24.18 7.29
N GLY A 452 -7.79 -24.55 7.60
CA GLY A 452 -6.64 -24.39 6.70
C GLY A 452 -6.24 -22.94 6.44
N SER A 453 -6.79 -21.96 7.19
CA SER A 453 -6.52 -20.53 7.05
C SER A 453 -6.14 -19.90 8.37
N THR A 454 -5.61 -18.68 8.32
CA THR A 454 -5.39 -17.82 9.48
C THR A 454 -6.60 -16.93 9.80
N ASN A 455 -7.68 -17.04 9.02
CA ASN A 455 -8.91 -16.29 9.25
C ASN A 455 -9.73 -16.90 10.40
N ARG A 456 -10.48 -16.02 11.07
CA ARG A 456 -11.50 -16.35 12.06
C ARG A 456 -12.70 -15.46 11.77
N GLU A 457 -13.88 -16.06 11.69
CA GLU A 457 -15.13 -15.33 11.63
C GLU A 457 -15.65 -15.06 13.04
N LEU A 458 -16.11 -13.82 13.27
CA LEU A 458 -16.76 -13.41 14.48
C LEU A 458 -18.18 -12.94 14.15
N TYR A 459 -19.18 -13.53 14.81
CA TYR A 459 -20.57 -13.14 14.71
C TYR A 459 -20.99 -12.45 16.00
N ALA A 460 -21.64 -11.29 15.88
CA ALA A 460 -22.13 -10.52 17.01
C ALA A 460 -23.59 -10.12 16.81
N SER A 461 -24.43 -10.32 17.83
CA SER A 461 -25.87 -10.08 17.76
C SER A 461 -26.46 -9.78 19.16
N SER A 462 -27.69 -9.29 19.19
CA SER A 462 -28.55 -9.31 20.38
C SER A 462 -29.25 -10.66 20.60
N ASN A 463 -29.24 -11.56 19.60
CA ASN A 463 -29.85 -12.88 19.69
C ASN A 463 -28.94 -13.88 20.44
N ALA A 464 -29.35 -14.31 21.63
CA ALA A 464 -28.61 -15.29 22.42
C ALA A 464 -28.60 -16.70 21.78
N ASP A 465 -29.61 -17.03 21.00
CA ASP A 465 -29.81 -18.36 20.40
C ASP A 465 -29.33 -18.44 18.95
N MET A 466 -28.43 -17.49 18.51
CA MET A 466 -28.02 -17.39 17.10
C MET A 466 -27.44 -18.69 16.52
N VAL A 467 -26.67 -19.47 17.27
CA VAL A 467 -26.11 -20.77 16.81
C VAL A 467 -27.20 -21.82 16.64
N LYS A 468 -28.14 -21.90 17.60
CA LYS A 468 -29.27 -22.81 17.49
C LYS A 468 -30.20 -22.42 16.33
N THR A 469 -30.36 -21.13 16.09
CA THR A 469 -31.11 -20.62 14.94
C THR A 469 -30.43 -21.05 13.65
N LEU A 470 -29.09 -20.91 13.56
CA LEU A 470 -28.28 -21.40 12.44
C LEU A 470 -28.49 -22.88 12.17
N GLU A 471 -28.41 -23.75 13.20
CA GLU A 471 -28.64 -25.20 13.05
C GLU A 471 -30.03 -25.51 12.47
N ASN A 472 -31.07 -24.83 12.96
CA ASN A 472 -32.43 -25.03 12.48
C ASN A 472 -32.58 -24.60 11.02
N ASN A 473 -32.14 -23.37 10.69
CA ASN A 473 -32.29 -22.80 9.36
C ASN A 473 -31.38 -23.50 8.32
N ALA A 474 -30.20 -23.97 8.72
CA ALA A 474 -29.32 -24.77 7.87
C ALA A 474 -30.00 -26.08 7.37
N ASN A 475 -30.77 -26.74 8.24
CA ASN A 475 -31.52 -27.97 7.87
C ASN A 475 -32.68 -27.71 6.89
N GLU A 476 -33.13 -26.45 6.77
CA GLU A 476 -34.20 -26.04 5.86
C GLU A 476 -33.67 -25.59 4.49
N THR A 477 -32.36 -25.45 4.32
CA THR A 477 -31.79 -25.01 3.05
C THR A 477 -31.91 -26.08 1.97
N GLY A 478 -32.20 -25.63 0.72
CA GLY A 478 -32.31 -26.54 -0.44
C GLY A 478 -30.96 -27.00 -1.02
N HIS A 479 -29.85 -26.47 -0.55
CA HIS A 479 -28.49 -26.71 -1.05
C HIS A 479 -27.71 -27.59 -0.05
N SER A 480 -27.36 -28.81 -0.45
CA SER A 480 -26.68 -29.76 0.45
C SER A 480 -25.28 -29.31 0.86
N ASP A 481 -24.51 -28.70 -0.05
CA ASP A 481 -23.18 -28.17 0.20
C ASP A 481 -23.22 -27.01 1.21
N LEU A 482 -24.16 -26.09 1.04
CA LEU A 482 -24.38 -25.00 2.00
C LEU A 482 -24.79 -25.55 3.37
N ARG A 483 -25.75 -26.49 3.40
CA ARG A 483 -26.20 -27.10 4.66
C ARG A 483 -25.05 -27.72 5.43
N ASP A 484 -24.25 -28.54 4.76
CA ASP A 484 -23.13 -29.23 5.38
C ASP A 484 -22.10 -28.23 5.91
N MET A 485 -21.84 -27.15 5.18
CA MET A 485 -20.97 -26.05 5.60
C MET A 485 -21.56 -25.31 6.82
N MET A 486 -22.85 -24.99 6.82
CA MET A 486 -23.49 -24.24 7.92
C MET A 486 -23.57 -25.09 9.21
N LEU A 487 -23.78 -26.37 9.10
CA LEU A 487 -23.71 -27.29 10.25
C LEU A 487 -22.28 -27.40 10.78
N HIS A 488 -21.28 -27.42 9.90
CA HIS A 488 -19.87 -27.36 10.31
C HIS A 488 -19.56 -26.08 11.09
N VAL A 489 -20.04 -24.92 10.61
CA VAL A 489 -19.90 -23.64 11.33
C VAL A 489 -20.54 -23.70 12.71
N ALA A 490 -21.77 -24.26 12.81
CA ALA A 490 -22.45 -24.39 14.09
C ALA A 490 -21.68 -25.31 15.06
N ASP A 491 -21.21 -26.47 14.60
CA ASP A 491 -20.49 -27.46 15.40
C ASP A 491 -19.12 -26.96 15.90
N THR A 492 -18.44 -26.13 15.11
CA THR A 492 -17.08 -25.60 15.42
C THR A 492 -17.12 -24.23 16.08
N SER A 493 -18.31 -23.64 16.21
CA SER A 493 -18.47 -22.33 16.82
C SER A 493 -18.22 -22.36 18.34
N SER A 494 -17.67 -21.27 18.86
CA SER A 494 -17.38 -21.08 20.28
C SER A 494 -17.89 -19.74 20.75
N VAL A 495 -18.57 -19.73 21.92
CA VAL A 495 -18.95 -18.47 22.57
C VAL A 495 -17.68 -17.76 23.03
N TYR A 496 -17.58 -16.47 22.72
CA TYR A 496 -16.45 -15.66 23.12
C TYR A 496 -16.73 -14.96 24.45
N GLU A 497 -15.84 -15.10 25.42
CA GLU A 497 -15.89 -14.39 26.70
C GLU A 497 -15.09 -13.09 26.58
N ALA A 498 -15.73 -11.97 26.96
CA ALA A 498 -15.12 -10.65 26.91
C ALA A 498 -13.88 -10.54 27.81
N GLY A 499 -12.82 -9.95 27.29
CA GLY A 499 -11.61 -9.61 28.01
C GLY A 499 -11.43 -8.10 28.13
N ASP A 500 -10.19 -7.66 28.44
CA ASP A 500 -9.84 -6.28 28.78
C ASP A 500 -9.12 -5.52 27.65
N TYR A 501 -8.86 -6.15 26.50
CA TYR A 501 -8.13 -5.53 25.38
C TYR A 501 -9.06 -4.68 24.51
N ILE A 502 -9.33 -3.44 24.93
CA ILE A 502 -10.30 -2.56 24.27
C ILE A 502 -9.58 -1.52 23.40
N MET A 503 -10.06 -1.36 22.17
CA MET A 503 -9.63 -0.31 21.23
C MET A 503 -10.68 0.80 21.15
N THR A 504 -10.21 2.04 21.15
CA THR A 504 -11.02 3.25 20.94
C THR A 504 -10.43 4.06 19.80
N ASP A 505 -11.15 5.05 19.28
CA ASP A 505 -10.64 5.94 18.24
C ASP A 505 -9.31 6.62 18.63
N ASP A 506 -9.12 6.88 19.93
CA ASP A 506 -7.89 7.47 20.46
C ASP A 506 -6.77 6.46 20.68
N LYS A 507 -7.09 5.15 20.73
CA LYS A 507 -6.13 4.09 21.05
C LYS A 507 -6.49 2.79 20.34
N ALA A 508 -5.99 2.62 19.13
CA ALA A 508 -6.15 1.40 18.34
C ALA A 508 -4.80 1.00 17.67
N PRO A 509 -3.96 0.19 18.35
CA PRO A 509 -2.60 -0.14 17.86
C PRO A 509 -2.62 -1.26 16.79
N VAL A 510 -3.58 -1.26 15.87
CA VAL A 510 -3.83 -2.32 14.88
C VAL A 510 -2.63 -2.60 13.98
N GLU A 511 -1.94 -1.56 13.51
CA GLU A 511 -0.75 -1.69 12.67
C GLU A 511 0.39 -2.45 13.38
N LEU A 512 0.66 -2.07 14.64
CA LEU A 512 1.71 -2.72 15.42
C LEU A 512 1.39 -4.18 15.70
N LEU A 513 0.13 -4.46 16.07
CA LEU A 513 -0.34 -5.82 16.36
C LEU A 513 -0.37 -6.67 15.08
N GLY A 514 -0.84 -6.10 13.97
CA GLY A 514 -0.85 -6.77 12.67
C GLY A 514 0.57 -7.14 12.20
N MET A 515 1.53 -6.23 12.30
CA MET A 515 2.93 -6.51 11.94
C MET A 515 3.55 -7.64 12.75
N GLN A 516 3.17 -7.81 14.03
CA GLN A 516 3.65 -8.93 14.84
C GLN A 516 3.17 -10.28 14.30
N VAL A 517 1.92 -10.36 13.83
CA VAL A 517 1.37 -11.60 13.26
C VAL A 517 1.99 -11.87 11.89
N ILE A 518 2.14 -10.84 11.04
CA ILE A 518 2.83 -10.97 9.75
C ILE A 518 4.25 -11.53 9.95
N ASP A 519 4.99 -11.01 10.92
CA ASP A 519 6.34 -11.49 11.21
C ASP A 519 6.34 -12.98 11.62
N GLN A 520 5.36 -13.43 12.41
CA GLN A 520 5.20 -14.84 12.77
C GLN A 520 4.86 -15.72 11.57
N LEU A 521 3.97 -15.28 10.67
CA LEU A 521 3.61 -16.00 9.46
C LEU A 521 4.83 -16.13 8.53
N ILE A 522 5.56 -15.05 8.32
CA ILE A 522 6.77 -15.05 7.50
C ILE A 522 7.85 -15.94 8.10
N GLN A 523 7.99 -15.94 9.43
CA GLN A 523 8.95 -16.87 10.09
C GLN A 523 8.58 -18.33 9.79
N GLY A 524 7.30 -18.68 9.81
CA GLY A 524 6.83 -20.01 9.43
C GLY A 524 7.18 -20.38 7.98
N GLU A 525 6.89 -19.50 7.04
CA GLU A 525 7.21 -19.65 5.62
C GLU A 525 8.74 -19.73 5.38
N VAL A 526 9.49 -18.87 6.04
CA VAL A 526 10.97 -18.89 5.95
C VAL A 526 11.54 -20.20 6.43
N VAL A 527 11.02 -20.76 7.52
CA VAL A 527 11.45 -22.08 8.02
C VAL A 527 11.10 -23.16 6.98
N TYR A 528 9.89 -23.14 6.44
CA TYR A 528 9.42 -24.07 5.42
C TYR A 528 10.33 -24.06 4.17
N TYR A 529 10.61 -22.89 3.60
CA TYR A 529 11.49 -22.77 2.43
C TYR A 529 12.94 -23.09 2.74
N LYS A 530 13.43 -22.82 3.95
CA LYS A 530 14.76 -23.28 4.38
C LYS A 530 14.87 -24.80 4.43
N ASP A 531 13.85 -25.46 4.96
CA ASP A 531 13.78 -26.93 5.02
C ASP A 531 13.76 -27.54 3.62
N ILE A 532 13.02 -26.96 2.66
CA ILE A 532 13.03 -27.37 1.26
C ILE A 532 14.42 -27.16 0.65
N PHE A 533 15.03 -26.00 0.87
CA PHE A 533 16.36 -25.71 0.34
C PHE A 533 17.44 -26.66 0.90
N GLU A 534 17.37 -26.99 2.19
CA GLU A 534 18.30 -27.93 2.82
C GLU A 534 18.12 -29.37 2.29
N LYS A 535 16.90 -29.77 1.93
CA LYS A 535 16.58 -31.12 1.43
C LYS A 535 16.82 -31.26 -0.07
N ASP A 536 16.33 -30.33 -0.86
CA ASP A 536 16.18 -30.46 -2.31
C ASP A 536 16.95 -29.36 -3.09
N GLY A 537 17.66 -28.48 -2.39
CA GLY A 537 18.44 -27.39 -2.97
C GLY A 537 17.60 -26.35 -3.72
N ILE A 538 18.25 -25.63 -4.62
CA ILE A 538 17.61 -24.59 -5.45
C ILE A 538 16.46 -25.14 -6.32
N ASN A 539 16.56 -26.40 -6.76
CA ASN A 539 15.53 -27.00 -7.61
C ASN A 539 14.23 -27.22 -6.83
N GLY A 540 14.31 -27.70 -5.57
CA GLY A 540 13.15 -27.83 -4.70
C GLY A 540 12.45 -26.50 -4.42
N LEU A 541 13.22 -25.41 -4.24
CA LEU A 541 12.66 -24.07 -4.11
C LEU A 541 11.90 -23.60 -5.37
N LEU A 542 12.47 -23.85 -6.55
CA LEU A 542 11.83 -23.45 -7.82
C LEU A 542 10.56 -24.27 -8.12
N GLU A 543 10.47 -25.50 -7.64
CA GLU A 543 9.26 -26.34 -7.77
C GLU A 543 8.18 -26.00 -6.73
N SER A 544 8.56 -25.34 -5.63
CA SER A 544 7.65 -24.97 -4.54
C SER A 544 7.11 -23.53 -4.66
N LEU A 545 7.68 -22.72 -5.55
CA LEU A 545 7.22 -21.37 -5.91
C LEU A 545 6.22 -21.44 -7.07
#